data_0e00fbe3a5c9d969eabef86b17b1dbe1
#
_entry.id   0e00fbe3a5c9d969eabef86b17b1dbe1
#
_cell.length_a   1.000
_cell.length_b   1.000
_cell.length_c   1.000
_cell.angle_alpha   90.00
_cell.angle_beta   90.00
_cell.angle_gamma   90.00
#
_symmetry.space_group_name_H-M   'P 1'
#
loop_
_entity.id
_entity.type
_entity.pdbx_description
1 polymer ?
#
loop_
_entity_poly.entity_id
_entity_poly.type
_entity_poly.pdbx_seq_one_letter_code
_entity_poly.pdbx_strand_id
1 'polypeptide(L)'
;MNGSVRDETRDETRRGTVSGLSAYLLWGLLTVYWKWLDAFDAVDLIGWRVVTALVLLLALVSMQRRLRNVVDALRSRQLFVRISVAALLLLVNWTLYVWAVVNEHVIETALGYFIAPLFTAIIGIVALRERLRTLQKVALGFAAASVVVLTFTYGRPPVIALAIAASWAIYGLLKKQVPLRPVESLTAETIVLFAPALVIVLWSLTRDQAMFSGASSGEVILVLLTGLITAVPLLLFAHSAQRLPLTVIGPMQYLVPVINFLLGWLAFGESLDTARFIGFVLVWAGLACSFVDTVRR
;
A
#
# COMPACT_ATOMS: atom_id res chain seq x y z
N MET A 1 39.66 11.84 -13.73
CA MET A 1 38.58 10.85 -13.97
C MET A 1 37.76 10.47 -12.74
N ASN A 2 38.25 10.61 -11.48
CA ASN A 2 37.51 10.20 -10.28
C ASN A 2 36.42 11.19 -9.79
N GLY A 3 36.44 12.45 -10.17
CA GLY A 3 35.48 13.47 -9.72
C GLY A 3 34.11 13.33 -10.36
N SER A 4 34.07 13.17 -11.70
CA SER A 4 32.81 13.09 -12.47
C SER A 4 31.96 11.85 -12.12
N VAL A 5 32.60 10.69 -11.90
CA VAL A 5 31.90 9.45 -11.53
C VAL A 5 31.31 9.55 -10.11
N ARG A 6 31.98 10.21 -9.19
CA ARG A 6 31.46 10.46 -7.82
C ARG A 6 30.27 11.42 -7.83
N ASP A 7 30.33 12.45 -8.65
CA ASP A 7 29.23 13.43 -8.77
C ASP A 7 28.00 12.81 -9.44
N GLU A 8 28.17 11.98 -10.48
CA GLU A 8 27.07 11.23 -11.10
C GLU A 8 26.41 10.25 -10.12
N THR A 9 27.18 9.48 -9.36
CA THR A 9 26.66 8.54 -8.37
C THR A 9 25.90 9.27 -7.25
N ARG A 10 26.40 10.42 -6.81
CA ARG A 10 25.75 11.26 -5.80
C ARG A 10 24.42 11.85 -6.29
N ASP A 11 24.38 12.28 -7.55
CA ASP A 11 23.17 12.83 -8.17
C ASP A 11 22.09 11.75 -8.36
N GLU A 12 22.47 10.56 -8.84
CA GLU A 12 21.56 9.41 -8.95
C GLU A 12 20.99 8.98 -7.58
N THR A 13 21.81 8.91 -6.54
CA THR A 13 21.36 8.63 -5.17
C THR A 13 20.38 9.68 -4.66
N ARG A 14 20.69 10.96 -4.89
CA ARG A 14 19.80 12.08 -4.53
C ARG A 14 18.44 11.99 -5.25
N ARG A 15 18.45 11.75 -6.56
CA ARG A 15 17.22 11.58 -7.36
C ARG A 15 16.39 10.40 -6.86
N GLY A 16 17.03 9.26 -6.58
CA GLY A 16 16.38 8.10 -6.00
C GLY A 16 15.74 8.41 -4.64
N THR A 17 16.46 9.12 -3.76
CA THR A 17 15.97 9.50 -2.44
C THR A 17 14.76 10.44 -2.52
N VAL A 18 14.85 11.49 -3.35
CA VAL A 18 13.74 12.43 -3.55
C VAL A 18 12.51 11.70 -4.09
N SER A 19 12.68 10.85 -5.10
CA SER A 19 11.56 10.09 -5.66
C SER A 19 10.93 9.14 -4.64
N GLY A 20 11.74 8.45 -3.82
CA GLY A 20 11.24 7.56 -2.77
C GLY A 20 10.47 8.30 -1.69
N LEU A 21 11.03 9.38 -1.17
CA LEU A 21 10.35 10.22 -0.19
C LEU A 21 9.05 10.81 -0.75
N SER A 22 9.08 11.32 -1.99
CA SER A 22 7.88 11.84 -2.67
C SER A 22 6.80 10.77 -2.83
N ALA A 23 7.18 9.53 -3.20
CA ALA A 23 6.23 8.43 -3.32
C ALA A 23 5.52 8.13 -1.99
N TYR A 24 6.27 7.99 -0.91
CA TYR A 24 5.71 7.69 0.41
C TYR A 24 4.95 8.87 1.03
N LEU A 25 5.39 10.11 0.80
CA LEU A 25 4.64 11.31 1.17
C LEU A 25 3.28 11.36 0.45
N LEU A 26 3.27 11.13 -0.86
CA LEU A 26 2.04 11.09 -1.64
C LEU A 26 1.11 9.98 -1.13
N TRP A 27 1.63 8.76 -0.88
CA TRP A 27 0.81 7.68 -0.34
C TRP A 27 0.20 8.02 1.03
N GLY A 28 0.95 8.66 1.93
CA GLY A 28 0.41 9.13 3.20
C GLY A 28 -0.67 10.21 3.02
N LEU A 29 -0.44 11.18 2.13
CA LEU A 29 -1.37 12.26 1.84
C LEU A 29 -2.61 11.79 1.06
N LEU A 30 -2.58 10.62 0.42
CA LEU A 30 -3.78 10.04 -0.21
C LEU A 30 -4.93 9.83 0.78
N THR A 31 -4.65 9.73 2.07
CA THR A 31 -5.69 9.70 3.10
C THR A 31 -6.60 10.92 3.04
N VAL A 32 -6.03 12.12 2.84
CA VAL A 32 -6.79 13.36 2.67
C VAL A 32 -7.65 13.29 1.40
N TYR A 33 -7.06 12.78 0.31
CA TYR A 33 -7.80 12.63 -0.95
C TYR A 33 -9.01 11.69 -0.82
N TRP A 34 -8.85 10.54 -0.17
CA TRP A 34 -9.96 9.63 0.08
C TRP A 34 -11.00 10.23 1.01
N LYS A 35 -10.58 11.08 1.97
CA LYS A 35 -11.51 11.78 2.87
C LYS A 35 -12.36 12.81 2.11
N TRP A 36 -11.86 13.40 1.03
CA TRP A 36 -12.67 14.28 0.16
C TRP A 36 -13.73 13.51 -0.65
N LEU A 37 -13.64 12.21 -0.67
CA LEU A 37 -14.57 11.31 -1.36
C LEU A 37 -15.41 10.47 -0.38
N ASP A 38 -15.51 10.87 0.89
CA ASP A 38 -16.21 10.12 1.93
C ASP A 38 -17.74 10.08 1.73
N ALA A 39 -18.29 10.93 0.87
CA ALA A 39 -19.68 10.86 0.42
C ALA A 39 -19.98 9.64 -0.48
N PHE A 40 -18.93 8.98 -1.03
CA PHE A 40 -19.09 7.86 -1.94
C PHE A 40 -18.79 6.53 -1.24
N ASP A 41 -19.48 5.48 -1.69
CA ASP A 41 -19.20 4.12 -1.22
C ASP A 41 -17.79 3.65 -1.60
N ALA A 42 -17.10 3.02 -0.65
CA ALA A 42 -15.72 2.57 -0.84
C ALA A 42 -15.57 1.55 -1.98
N VAL A 43 -16.59 0.69 -2.20
CA VAL A 43 -16.56 -0.33 -3.26
C VAL A 43 -16.66 0.35 -4.62
N ASP A 44 -17.54 1.36 -4.76
CA ASP A 44 -17.65 2.15 -5.99
C ASP A 44 -16.35 2.88 -6.31
N LEU A 45 -15.74 3.51 -5.30
CA LEU A 45 -14.44 4.18 -5.45
C LEU A 45 -13.33 3.22 -5.91
N ILE A 46 -13.32 2.00 -5.39
CA ILE A 46 -12.34 0.97 -5.82
C ILE A 46 -12.63 0.52 -7.25
N GLY A 47 -13.89 0.36 -7.64
CA GLY A 47 -14.25 0.06 -9.05
C GLY A 47 -13.67 1.11 -10.00
N TRP A 48 -13.96 2.37 -9.75
CA TRP A 48 -13.44 3.50 -10.55
C TRP A 48 -11.92 3.58 -10.52
N ARG A 49 -11.29 3.38 -9.36
CA ARG A 49 -9.83 3.34 -9.22
C ARG A 49 -9.19 2.29 -10.12
N VAL A 50 -9.72 1.06 -10.17
CA VAL A 50 -9.19 -0.02 -11.01
C VAL A 50 -9.35 0.32 -12.48
N VAL A 51 -10.54 0.78 -12.91
CA VAL A 51 -10.82 1.11 -14.32
C VAL A 51 -9.94 2.26 -14.81
N THR A 52 -9.87 3.36 -14.05
CA THR A 52 -9.08 4.53 -14.45
C THR A 52 -7.57 4.27 -14.36
N ALA A 53 -7.11 3.47 -13.38
CA ALA A 53 -5.72 3.04 -13.31
C ALA A 53 -5.35 2.14 -14.49
N LEU A 54 -6.23 1.22 -14.92
CA LEU A 54 -5.97 0.35 -16.06
C LEU A 54 -5.72 1.15 -17.34
N VAL A 55 -6.56 2.17 -17.62
CA VAL A 55 -6.38 3.03 -18.80
C VAL A 55 -5.00 3.66 -18.81
N LEU A 56 -4.59 4.24 -17.68
CA LEU A 56 -3.29 4.90 -17.55
C LEU A 56 -2.13 3.90 -17.64
N LEU A 57 -2.22 2.77 -16.95
CA LEU A 57 -1.18 1.73 -16.94
C LEU A 57 -1.01 1.09 -18.31
N LEU A 58 -2.11 0.83 -19.05
CA LEU A 58 -2.04 0.34 -20.43
C LEU A 58 -1.35 1.35 -21.34
N ALA A 59 -1.66 2.65 -21.21
CA ALA A 59 -0.98 3.68 -21.96
C ALA A 59 0.54 3.67 -21.66
N LEU A 60 0.94 3.65 -20.38
CA LEU A 60 2.34 3.62 -19.96
C LEU A 60 3.10 2.40 -20.45
N VAL A 61 2.52 1.20 -20.30
CA VAL A 61 3.15 -0.05 -20.75
C VAL A 61 3.27 -0.10 -22.27
N SER A 62 2.25 0.42 -22.99
CA SER A 62 2.28 0.53 -24.45
C SER A 62 3.35 1.51 -24.94
N MET A 63 3.46 2.70 -24.32
CA MET A 63 4.51 3.67 -24.60
C MET A 63 5.93 3.10 -24.37
N GLN A 64 6.07 2.26 -23.33
CA GLN A 64 7.32 1.54 -23.03
C GLN A 64 7.55 0.32 -23.93
N ARG A 65 6.64 0.00 -24.86
CA ARG A 65 6.67 -1.16 -25.75
C ARG A 65 6.76 -2.51 -24.99
N ARG A 66 6.13 -2.60 -23.81
CA ARG A 66 6.23 -3.75 -22.90
C ARG A 66 4.92 -4.54 -22.72
N LEU A 67 3.90 -4.22 -23.51
CA LEU A 67 2.60 -4.89 -23.46
C LEU A 67 2.73 -6.41 -23.68
N ARG A 68 3.68 -6.83 -24.53
CA ARG A 68 3.94 -8.25 -24.79
C ARG A 68 4.32 -9.01 -23.50
N ASN A 69 5.16 -8.45 -22.64
CA ASN A 69 5.56 -9.08 -21.37
C ASN A 69 4.35 -9.33 -20.47
N VAL A 70 3.42 -8.37 -20.42
CA VAL A 70 2.16 -8.51 -19.65
C VAL A 70 1.29 -9.63 -20.23
N VAL A 71 1.11 -9.65 -21.55
CA VAL A 71 0.30 -10.68 -22.24
C VAL A 71 0.92 -12.06 -22.06
N ASP A 72 2.23 -12.19 -22.22
CA ASP A 72 2.94 -13.47 -22.07
C ASP A 72 2.83 -14.00 -20.63
N ALA A 73 2.92 -13.12 -19.64
CA ALA A 73 2.72 -13.49 -18.23
C ALA A 73 1.29 -13.96 -17.95
N LEU A 74 0.27 -13.28 -18.49
CA LEU A 74 -1.13 -13.67 -18.33
C LEU A 74 -1.50 -14.96 -19.08
N ARG A 75 -0.78 -15.31 -20.14
CA ARG A 75 -0.94 -16.59 -20.87
C ARG A 75 -0.32 -17.77 -20.12
N SER A 76 0.68 -17.55 -19.29
CA SER A 76 1.28 -18.57 -18.45
C SER A 76 0.34 -18.94 -17.30
N ARG A 77 -0.21 -20.17 -17.28
CA ARG A 77 -1.15 -20.61 -16.23
C ARG A 77 -0.58 -20.38 -14.81
N GLN A 78 0.70 -20.66 -14.60
CA GLN A 78 1.34 -20.50 -13.30
C GLN A 78 1.43 -19.03 -12.88
N LEU A 79 1.85 -18.16 -13.80
CA LEU A 79 1.95 -16.71 -13.53
C LEU A 79 0.56 -16.10 -13.40
N PHE A 80 -0.41 -16.50 -14.22
CA PHE A 80 -1.79 -16.03 -14.13
C PHE A 80 -2.40 -16.28 -12.75
N VAL A 81 -2.25 -17.50 -12.20
CA VAL A 81 -2.76 -17.81 -10.86
C VAL A 81 -2.08 -16.93 -9.81
N ARG A 82 -0.74 -16.76 -9.86
CA ARG A 82 -0.02 -15.91 -8.92
C ARG A 82 -0.44 -14.45 -9.02
N ILE A 83 -0.57 -13.94 -10.24
CA ILE A 83 -1.02 -12.56 -10.51
C ILE A 83 -2.45 -12.37 -10.02
N SER A 84 -3.34 -13.35 -10.25
CA SER A 84 -4.73 -13.27 -9.81
C SER A 84 -4.86 -13.27 -8.29
N VAL A 85 -4.11 -14.12 -7.59
CA VAL A 85 -4.09 -14.12 -6.11
C VAL A 85 -3.51 -12.81 -5.58
N ALA A 86 -2.41 -12.31 -6.18
CA ALA A 86 -1.84 -11.03 -5.82
C ALA A 86 -2.83 -9.87 -6.04
N ALA A 87 -3.54 -9.87 -7.18
CA ALA A 87 -4.56 -8.90 -7.51
C ALA A 87 -5.72 -8.88 -6.50
N LEU A 88 -6.21 -10.06 -6.11
CA LEU A 88 -7.27 -10.17 -5.09
C LEU A 88 -6.81 -9.68 -3.72
N LEU A 89 -5.59 -10.00 -3.31
CA LEU A 89 -5.02 -9.49 -2.05
C LEU A 89 -4.87 -7.97 -2.07
N LEU A 90 -4.44 -7.42 -3.21
CA LEU A 90 -4.33 -5.98 -3.41
C LEU A 90 -5.70 -5.31 -3.38
N LEU A 91 -6.71 -5.92 -4.01
CA LEU A 91 -8.10 -5.45 -3.97
C LEU A 91 -8.63 -5.41 -2.53
N VAL A 92 -8.46 -6.49 -1.77
CA VAL A 92 -8.84 -6.56 -0.36
C VAL A 92 -8.13 -5.46 0.44
N ASN A 93 -6.82 -5.33 0.28
CA ASN A 93 -6.02 -4.30 0.96
C ASN A 93 -6.51 -2.89 0.64
N TRP A 94 -6.74 -2.58 -0.62
CA TRP A 94 -7.21 -1.28 -1.07
C TRP A 94 -8.63 -0.97 -0.59
N THR A 95 -9.54 -1.96 -0.65
CA THR A 95 -10.92 -1.79 -0.20
C THR A 95 -10.96 -1.52 1.30
N LEU A 96 -10.21 -2.30 2.10
CA LEU A 96 -10.12 -2.10 3.54
C LEU A 96 -9.54 -0.73 3.89
N TYR A 97 -8.50 -0.30 3.17
CA TYR A 97 -7.89 1.01 3.39
C TYR A 97 -8.85 2.15 3.06
N VAL A 98 -9.45 2.17 1.86
CA VAL A 98 -10.38 3.22 1.47
C VAL A 98 -11.60 3.22 2.38
N TRP A 99 -12.16 2.04 2.66
CA TRP A 99 -13.28 1.90 3.58
C TRP A 99 -12.94 2.47 4.96
N ALA A 100 -11.79 2.16 5.51
CA ALA A 100 -11.37 2.66 6.80
C ALA A 100 -11.20 4.19 6.81
N VAL A 101 -10.68 4.77 5.72
CA VAL A 101 -10.51 6.23 5.61
C VAL A 101 -11.86 6.94 5.55
N VAL A 102 -12.78 6.48 4.70
CA VAL A 102 -14.10 7.14 4.54
C VAL A 102 -15.02 6.91 5.74
N ASN A 103 -14.79 5.86 6.54
CA ASN A 103 -15.56 5.53 7.74
C ASN A 103 -14.86 5.91 9.06
N GLU A 104 -13.93 6.85 9.05
CA GLU A 104 -13.27 7.39 10.26
C GLU A 104 -12.46 6.39 11.07
N HIS A 105 -11.76 5.48 10.38
CA HIS A 105 -10.88 4.45 10.96
C HIS A 105 -9.43 4.61 10.47
N VAL A 106 -8.98 5.86 10.23
CA VAL A 106 -7.64 6.15 9.69
C VAL A 106 -6.54 5.68 10.63
N ILE A 107 -6.73 5.82 11.94
CA ILE A 107 -5.77 5.34 12.95
C ILE A 107 -5.59 3.82 12.87
N GLU A 108 -6.65 3.05 12.58
CA GLU A 108 -6.53 1.60 12.38
C GLU A 108 -5.72 1.25 11.12
N THR A 109 -5.79 2.06 10.06
CA THR A 109 -4.93 1.87 8.88
C THR A 109 -3.47 2.11 9.20
N ALA A 110 -3.17 3.16 9.98
CA ALA A 110 -1.82 3.44 10.46
C ALA A 110 -1.24 2.24 11.24
N LEU A 111 -2.02 1.70 12.18
CA LEU A 111 -1.64 0.51 12.94
C LEU A 111 -1.36 -0.68 12.01
N GLY A 112 -2.21 -0.93 11.03
CA GLY A 112 -2.04 -2.01 10.04
C GLY A 112 -0.72 -1.90 9.28
N TYR A 113 -0.41 -0.74 8.75
CA TYR A 113 0.85 -0.53 8.02
C TYR A 113 2.09 -0.52 8.92
N PHE A 114 1.97 -0.14 10.20
CA PHE A 114 3.05 -0.33 11.16
C PHE A 114 3.30 -1.81 11.49
N ILE A 115 2.25 -2.62 11.55
CA ILE A 115 2.34 -4.06 11.84
C ILE A 115 2.78 -4.86 10.59
N ALA A 116 2.52 -4.37 9.37
CA ALA A 116 2.80 -5.09 8.12
C ALA A 116 4.24 -5.63 7.98
N PRO A 117 5.32 -4.91 8.35
CA PRO A 117 6.68 -5.44 8.32
C PRO A 117 6.87 -6.68 9.20
N LEU A 118 6.13 -6.77 10.30
CA LEU A 118 6.20 -7.90 11.23
C LEU A 118 5.48 -9.12 10.67
N PHE A 119 4.32 -8.93 10.00
CA PHE A 119 3.68 -9.98 9.21
C PHE A 119 4.59 -10.47 8.08
N THR A 120 5.30 -9.56 7.42
CA THR A 120 6.29 -9.92 6.39
C THR A 120 7.41 -10.78 6.96
N ALA A 121 7.89 -10.48 8.18
CA ALA A 121 8.88 -11.30 8.88
C ALA A 121 8.33 -12.69 9.24
N ILE A 122 7.07 -12.79 9.70
CA ILE A 122 6.40 -14.07 9.98
C ILE A 122 6.32 -14.93 8.70
N ILE A 123 5.93 -14.32 7.57
CA ILE A 123 5.88 -14.99 6.27
C ILE A 123 7.28 -15.46 5.84
N GLY A 124 8.31 -14.64 6.06
CA GLY A 124 9.70 -15.02 5.81
C GLY A 124 10.11 -16.30 6.57
N ILE A 125 9.70 -16.41 7.84
CA ILE A 125 9.97 -17.62 8.65
C ILE A 125 9.20 -18.83 8.10
N VAL A 126 7.89 -18.67 7.92
CA VAL A 126 6.98 -19.79 7.62
C VAL A 126 7.17 -20.27 6.18
N ALA A 127 7.22 -19.35 5.20
CA ALA A 127 7.28 -19.68 3.78
C ALA A 127 8.70 -19.86 3.27
N LEU A 128 9.67 -19.07 3.76
CA LEU A 128 11.04 -19.06 3.27
C LEU A 128 12.02 -19.75 4.25
N ARG A 129 11.53 -20.21 5.40
CA ARG A 129 12.32 -20.85 6.48
C ARG A 129 13.49 -19.97 6.96
N GLU A 130 13.31 -18.66 6.90
CA GLU A 130 14.29 -17.70 7.38
C GLU A 130 14.42 -17.76 8.91
N ARG A 131 15.66 -17.57 9.42
CA ARG A 131 15.89 -17.52 10.87
C ARG A 131 15.82 -16.07 11.36
N LEU A 132 14.92 -15.81 12.30
CA LEU A 132 14.85 -14.51 12.94
C LEU A 132 16.05 -14.26 13.84
N ARG A 133 16.58 -13.05 13.77
CA ARG A 133 17.55 -12.54 14.72
C ARG A 133 16.86 -12.14 16.03
N THR A 134 17.65 -11.99 17.09
CA THR A 134 17.13 -11.68 18.42
C THR A 134 16.29 -10.39 18.43
N LEU A 135 16.78 -9.31 17.81
CA LEU A 135 16.06 -8.04 17.76
C LEU A 135 14.76 -8.13 16.93
N GLN A 136 14.74 -8.95 15.88
CA GLN A 136 13.51 -9.20 15.11
C GLN A 136 12.46 -9.99 15.92
N LYS A 137 12.90 -10.95 16.76
CA LYS A 137 12.02 -11.66 17.71
C LYS A 137 11.43 -10.70 18.74
N VAL A 138 12.24 -9.78 19.27
CA VAL A 138 11.78 -8.74 20.20
C VAL A 138 10.76 -7.82 19.54
N ALA A 139 11.04 -7.36 18.30
CA ALA A 139 10.12 -6.54 17.53
C ALA A 139 8.77 -7.24 17.29
N LEU A 140 8.80 -8.52 16.94
CA LEU A 140 7.60 -9.35 16.78
C LEU A 140 6.83 -9.50 18.11
N GLY A 141 7.55 -9.63 19.24
CA GLY A 141 6.95 -9.66 20.58
C GLY A 141 6.22 -8.36 20.91
N PHE A 142 6.79 -7.19 20.60
CA PHE A 142 6.12 -5.90 20.78
C PHE A 142 4.85 -5.75 19.94
N ALA A 143 4.88 -6.21 18.67
CA ALA A 143 3.68 -6.16 17.83
C ALA A 143 2.59 -7.11 18.36
N ALA A 144 2.95 -8.32 18.77
CA ALA A 144 2.00 -9.23 19.38
C ALA A 144 1.41 -8.64 20.67
N ALA A 145 2.21 -8.01 21.52
CA ALA A 145 1.75 -7.32 22.71
C ALA A 145 0.77 -6.18 22.39
N SER A 146 1.03 -5.38 21.33
CA SER A 146 0.10 -4.35 20.86
C SER A 146 -1.26 -4.93 20.49
N VAL A 147 -1.28 -5.99 19.66
CA VAL A 147 -2.53 -6.67 19.28
C VAL A 147 -3.27 -7.20 20.47
N VAL A 148 -2.55 -7.80 21.43
CA VAL A 148 -3.13 -8.33 22.69
C VAL A 148 -3.77 -7.22 23.51
N VAL A 149 -3.04 -6.11 23.76
CA VAL A 149 -3.57 -4.96 24.53
C VAL A 149 -4.85 -4.42 23.88
N LEU A 150 -4.84 -4.20 22.57
CA LEU A 150 -6.01 -3.68 21.85
C LEU A 150 -7.18 -4.68 21.89
N THR A 151 -6.91 -5.98 21.72
CA THR A 151 -7.94 -7.02 21.76
C THR A 151 -8.62 -7.09 23.12
N PHE A 152 -7.86 -7.07 24.21
CA PHE A 152 -8.42 -7.12 25.56
C PHE A 152 -9.18 -5.84 25.93
N THR A 153 -8.67 -4.68 25.53
CA THR A 153 -9.32 -3.40 25.85
C THR A 153 -10.65 -3.22 25.12
N TYR A 154 -10.69 -3.59 23.82
CA TYR A 154 -11.91 -3.43 23.01
C TYR A 154 -12.81 -4.68 22.98
N GLY A 155 -12.42 -5.77 23.61
CA GLY A 155 -13.14 -7.04 23.59
C GLY A 155 -13.14 -7.72 22.20
N ARG A 156 -12.39 -7.19 21.24
CA ARG A 156 -12.27 -7.71 19.87
C ARG A 156 -10.89 -7.37 19.28
N PRO A 157 -10.33 -8.26 18.43
CA PRO A 157 -9.07 -7.98 17.77
C PRO A 157 -9.21 -6.81 16.79
N PRO A 158 -8.13 -6.04 16.52
CA PRO A 158 -8.10 -4.96 15.52
C PRO A 158 -8.10 -5.56 14.11
N VAL A 159 -9.27 -6.04 13.66
CA VAL A 159 -9.42 -6.87 12.45
C VAL A 159 -8.98 -6.11 11.19
N ILE A 160 -9.30 -4.82 11.09
CA ILE A 160 -8.92 -3.98 9.94
C ILE A 160 -7.40 -3.89 9.84
N ALA A 161 -6.72 -3.54 10.94
CA ALA A 161 -5.26 -3.43 10.98
C ALA A 161 -4.59 -4.78 10.64
N LEU A 162 -5.07 -5.88 11.20
CA LEU A 162 -4.54 -7.22 10.95
C LEU A 162 -4.76 -7.65 9.48
N ALA A 163 -5.94 -7.37 8.93
CA ALA A 163 -6.26 -7.71 7.54
C ALA A 163 -5.43 -6.89 6.54
N ILE A 164 -5.22 -5.59 6.80
CA ILE A 164 -4.32 -4.75 6.01
C ILE A 164 -2.89 -5.29 6.08
N ALA A 165 -2.38 -5.60 7.28
CA ALA A 165 -1.03 -6.12 7.46
C ALA A 165 -0.83 -7.47 6.76
N ALA A 166 -1.77 -8.41 6.94
CA ALA A 166 -1.69 -9.75 6.36
C ALA A 166 -1.78 -9.71 4.84
N SER A 167 -2.77 -9.00 4.28
CA SER A 167 -2.95 -8.89 2.83
C SER A 167 -1.74 -8.26 2.15
N TRP A 168 -1.16 -7.21 2.74
CA TRP A 168 0.05 -6.56 2.24
C TRP A 168 1.27 -7.49 2.28
N ALA A 169 1.48 -8.20 3.39
CA ALA A 169 2.62 -9.09 3.56
C ALA A 169 2.57 -10.30 2.60
N ILE A 170 1.39 -10.93 2.44
CA ILE A 170 1.20 -12.04 1.49
C ILE A 170 1.34 -11.53 0.05
N TYR A 171 0.77 -10.37 -0.27
CA TYR A 171 0.96 -9.72 -1.57
C TYR A 171 2.45 -9.51 -1.88
N GLY A 172 3.24 -8.99 -0.93
CA GLY A 172 4.68 -8.81 -1.07
C GLY A 172 5.45 -10.10 -1.37
N LEU A 173 5.06 -11.23 -0.74
CA LEU A 173 5.62 -12.55 -1.04
C LEU A 173 5.34 -12.96 -2.49
N LEU A 174 4.09 -12.83 -2.95
CA LEU A 174 3.70 -13.19 -4.31
C LEU A 174 4.39 -12.32 -5.36
N LYS A 175 4.58 -11.03 -5.07
CA LYS A 175 5.32 -10.12 -5.98
C LYS A 175 6.75 -10.56 -6.25
N LYS A 176 7.44 -11.13 -5.26
CA LYS A 176 8.79 -11.70 -5.45
C LYS A 176 8.82 -12.90 -6.40
N GLN A 177 7.67 -13.56 -6.61
CA GLN A 177 7.55 -14.77 -7.45
C GLN A 177 7.10 -14.46 -8.88
N VAL A 178 6.78 -13.20 -9.20
CA VAL A 178 6.34 -12.77 -10.51
C VAL A 178 7.48 -11.98 -11.18
N PRO A 179 8.10 -12.48 -12.27
CA PRO A 179 9.26 -11.89 -12.92
C PRO A 179 8.86 -10.74 -13.86
N LEU A 180 8.05 -9.81 -13.38
CA LEU A 180 7.61 -8.62 -14.10
C LEU A 180 8.15 -7.36 -13.40
N ARG A 181 8.38 -6.30 -14.17
CA ARG A 181 8.66 -4.98 -13.61
C ARG A 181 7.43 -4.44 -12.87
N PRO A 182 7.60 -3.53 -11.89
CA PRO A 182 6.48 -3.02 -11.09
C PRO A 182 5.28 -2.55 -11.91
N VAL A 183 5.51 -1.77 -12.98
CA VAL A 183 4.44 -1.26 -13.85
C VAL A 183 3.75 -2.40 -14.62
N GLU A 184 4.53 -3.33 -15.21
CA GLU A 184 4.00 -4.49 -15.94
C GLU A 184 3.15 -5.39 -15.01
N SER A 185 3.64 -5.65 -13.80
CA SER A 185 2.95 -6.46 -12.81
C SER A 185 1.65 -5.82 -12.34
N LEU A 186 1.66 -4.51 -12.03
CA LEU A 186 0.43 -3.81 -11.67
C LEU A 186 -0.57 -3.76 -12.83
N THR A 187 -0.10 -3.59 -14.07
CA THR A 187 -0.96 -3.66 -15.26
C THR A 187 -1.63 -5.04 -15.37
N ALA A 188 -0.88 -6.12 -15.18
CA ALA A 188 -1.43 -7.48 -15.21
C ALA A 188 -2.48 -7.69 -14.10
N GLU A 189 -2.21 -7.21 -12.90
CA GLU A 189 -3.13 -7.28 -11.75
C GLU A 189 -4.42 -6.48 -12.03
N THR A 190 -4.31 -5.26 -12.55
CA THR A 190 -5.49 -4.44 -12.89
C THR A 190 -6.27 -5.00 -14.07
N ILE A 191 -5.63 -5.68 -15.04
CA ILE A 191 -6.33 -6.42 -16.09
C ILE A 191 -7.19 -7.56 -15.49
N VAL A 192 -6.64 -8.31 -14.53
CA VAL A 192 -7.40 -9.38 -13.84
C VAL A 192 -8.59 -8.80 -13.07
N LEU A 193 -8.43 -7.64 -12.44
CA LEU A 193 -9.48 -6.99 -11.67
C LEU A 193 -10.47 -6.19 -12.55
N PHE A 194 -10.21 -6.03 -13.84
CA PHE A 194 -11.01 -5.16 -14.70
C PHE A 194 -12.45 -5.62 -14.82
N ALA A 195 -12.69 -6.92 -15.03
CA ALA A 195 -14.06 -7.42 -15.20
C ALA A 195 -14.93 -7.18 -13.94
N PRO A 196 -14.52 -7.58 -12.72
CA PRO A 196 -15.29 -7.27 -11.53
C PRO A 196 -15.38 -5.75 -11.26
N ALA A 197 -14.32 -4.98 -11.52
CA ALA A 197 -14.36 -3.53 -11.36
C ALA A 197 -15.33 -2.85 -12.34
N LEU A 198 -15.39 -3.31 -13.59
CA LEU A 198 -16.34 -2.80 -14.57
C LEU A 198 -17.79 -3.11 -14.17
N VAL A 199 -18.06 -4.30 -13.62
CA VAL A 199 -19.39 -4.64 -13.08
C VAL A 199 -19.77 -3.68 -11.95
N ILE A 200 -18.85 -3.41 -11.01
CA ILE A 200 -19.07 -2.44 -9.93
C ILE A 200 -19.39 -1.05 -10.51
N VAL A 201 -18.57 -0.57 -11.46
CA VAL A 201 -18.76 0.74 -12.08
C VAL A 201 -20.13 0.82 -12.80
N LEU A 202 -20.47 -0.17 -13.60
CA LEU A 202 -21.75 -0.19 -14.30
C LEU A 202 -22.92 -0.20 -13.32
N TRP A 203 -22.84 -1.01 -12.26
CA TRP A 203 -23.85 -1.07 -11.22
C TRP A 203 -23.96 0.26 -10.44
N SER A 204 -22.82 0.89 -10.13
CA SER A 204 -22.81 2.20 -9.43
C SER A 204 -23.48 3.32 -10.25
N LEU A 205 -23.51 3.21 -11.57
CA LEU A 205 -24.13 4.18 -12.47
C LEU A 205 -25.62 3.89 -12.75
N THR A 206 -26.06 2.64 -12.60
CA THR A 206 -27.40 2.21 -13.05
C THR A 206 -28.39 1.93 -11.92
N ARG A 207 -27.94 1.88 -10.66
CA ARG A 207 -28.83 1.72 -9.49
C ARG A 207 -29.66 2.95 -9.22
N ASP A 208 -30.77 2.83 -8.47
CA ASP A 208 -31.75 3.89 -8.18
C ASP A 208 -31.12 5.19 -7.63
N GLN A 209 -30.07 5.04 -6.81
CA GLN A 209 -29.21 6.14 -6.40
C GLN A 209 -27.85 6.00 -7.13
N ALA A 210 -27.82 6.46 -8.38
CA ALA A 210 -26.59 6.44 -9.15
C ALA A 210 -25.46 7.19 -8.43
N MET A 211 -24.23 6.64 -8.45
CA MET A 211 -23.07 7.15 -7.71
C MET A 211 -22.87 8.67 -7.85
N PHE A 212 -23.12 9.22 -9.02
CA PHE A 212 -22.93 10.66 -9.27
C PHE A 212 -24.22 11.48 -9.15
N SER A 213 -25.32 10.89 -8.66
CA SER A 213 -26.56 11.62 -8.42
C SER A 213 -26.35 12.64 -7.30
N GLY A 214 -26.39 13.93 -7.65
CA GLY A 214 -26.13 15.03 -6.72
C GLY A 214 -24.64 15.36 -6.50
N ALA A 215 -23.71 14.64 -7.10
CA ALA A 215 -22.29 14.93 -7.00
C ALA A 215 -21.93 16.22 -7.75
N SER A 216 -21.05 17.01 -7.16
CA SER A 216 -20.47 18.18 -7.82
C SER A 216 -19.50 17.77 -8.94
N SER A 217 -19.29 18.66 -9.92
CA SER A 217 -18.29 18.40 -10.98
C SER A 217 -16.89 18.17 -10.42
N GLY A 218 -16.55 18.78 -9.28
CA GLY A 218 -15.28 18.56 -8.59
C GLY A 218 -15.13 17.12 -8.07
N GLU A 219 -16.16 16.58 -7.44
CA GLU A 219 -16.15 15.20 -6.94
C GLU A 219 -16.06 14.19 -8.07
N VAL A 220 -16.79 14.41 -9.18
CA VAL A 220 -16.68 13.56 -10.37
C VAL A 220 -15.24 13.54 -10.91
N ILE A 221 -14.60 14.72 -11.03
CA ILE A 221 -13.20 14.82 -11.46
C ILE A 221 -12.28 14.08 -10.50
N LEU A 222 -12.46 14.22 -9.18
CA LEU A 222 -11.69 13.49 -8.20
C LEU A 222 -11.84 11.98 -8.37
N VAL A 223 -13.05 11.44 -8.55
CA VAL A 223 -13.25 10.01 -8.80
C VAL A 223 -12.51 9.56 -10.07
N LEU A 224 -12.56 10.31 -11.15
CA LEU A 224 -11.86 9.98 -12.40
C LEU A 224 -10.33 10.05 -12.27
N LEU A 225 -9.80 10.88 -11.37
CA LEU A 225 -8.36 11.01 -11.10
C LEU A 225 -7.81 9.90 -10.20
N THR A 226 -8.63 9.01 -9.63
CA THR A 226 -8.19 7.93 -8.74
C THR A 226 -7.10 7.04 -9.35
N GLY A 227 -7.16 6.79 -10.65
CA GLY A 227 -6.12 6.04 -11.38
C GLY A 227 -4.78 6.78 -11.43
N LEU A 228 -4.80 8.07 -11.74
CA LEU A 228 -3.59 8.91 -11.79
C LEU A 228 -2.90 8.96 -10.43
N ILE A 229 -3.66 9.20 -9.37
CA ILE A 229 -3.19 9.29 -7.99
C ILE A 229 -2.62 7.96 -7.51
N THR A 230 -3.12 6.84 -8.02
CA THR A 230 -2.55 5.51 -7.76
C THR A 230 -1.23 5.31 -8.52
N ALA A 231 -1.17 5.71 -9.79
CA ALA A 231 -0.02 5.42 -10.65
C ALA A 231 1.19 6.33 -10.35
N VAL A 232 0.98 7.60 -10.02
CA VAL A 232 2.09 8.55 -9.80
C VAL A 232 3.02 8.11 -8.66
N PRO A 233 2.55 7.79 -7.43
CA PRO A 233 3.43 7.30 -6.37
C PRO A 233 4.13 5.99 -6.74
N LEU A 234 3.46 5.08 -7.47
CA LEU A 234 4.05 3.82 -7.93
C LEU A 234 5.20 4.05 -8.91
N LEU A 235 5.07 5.01 -9.82
CA LEU A 235 6.15 5.38 -10.74
C LEU A 235 7.33 6.00 -10.01
N LEU A 236 7.08 6.90 -9.07
CA LEU A 236 8.12 7.49 -8.22
C LEU A 236 8.83 6.44 -7.37
N PHE A 237 8.07 5.50 -6.79
CA PHE A 237 8.64 4.37 -6.07
C PHE A 237 9.49 3.48 -6.97
N ALA A 238 9.02 3.13 -8.16
CA ALA A 238 9.77 2.33 -9.12
C ALA A 238 11.07 3.02 -9.53
N HIS A 239 11.04 4.34 -9.74
CA HIS A 239 12.23 5.16 -10.03
C HIS A 239 13.24 5.13 -8.87
N SER A 240 12.76 5.24 -7.63
CA SER A 240 13.57 5.13 -6.42
C SER A 240 14.19 3.74 -6.26
N ALA A 241 13.38 2.68 -6.43
CA ALA A 241 13.80 1.28 -6.24
C ALA A 241 14.88 0.83 -7.23
N GLN A 242 14.99 1.47 -8.39
CA GLN A 242 16.06 1.22 -9.36
C GLN A 242 17.40 1.90 -8.98
N ARG A 243 17.38 2.89 -8.08
CA ARG A 243 18.53 3.74 -7.74
C ARG A 243 19.04 3.57 -6.32
N LEU A 244 18.21 3.07 -5.44
CA LEU A 244 18.53 2.94 -4.03
C LEU A 244 18.52 1.48 -3.56
N PRO A 245 19.42 1.13 -2.65
CA PRO A 245 19.35 -0.17 -1.98
C PRO A 245 18.10 -0.26 -1.09
N LEU A 246 17.58 -1.47 -0.92
CA LEU A 246 16.39 -1.73 -0.09
C LEU A 246 16.56 -1.28 1.36
N THR A 247 17.80 -1.26 1.87
CA THR A 247 18.15 -0.77 3.21
C THR A 247 17.86 0.73 3.39
N VAL A 248 17.84 1.51 2.29
CA VAL A 248 17.51 2.94 2.31
C VAL A 248 16.00 3.15 2.08
N ILE A 249 15.40 2.35 1.20
CA ILE A 249 13.97 2.43 0.90
C ILE A 249 13.12 1.91 2.07
N GLY A 250 13.58 0.86 2.76
CA GLY A 250 12.85 0.23 3.85
C GLY A 250 12.38 1.22 4.94
N PRO A 251 13.24 2.06 5.51
CA PRO A 251 12.82 3.08 6.47
C PRO A 251 11.83 4.12 5.92
N MET A 252 11.86 4.43 4.61
CA MET A 252 10.96 5.42 4.02
C MET A 252 9.50 4.96 4.04
N GLN A 253 9.23 3.66 4.01
CA GLN A 253 7.85 3.13 4.05
C GLN A 253 7.10 3.47 5.34
N TYR A 254 7.82 3.72 6.44
CA TYR A 254 7.17 4.14 7.70
C TYR A 254 6.61 5.56 7.68
N LEU A 255 6.93 6.34 6.64
CA LEU A 255 6.37 7.68 6.47
C LEU A 255 4.85 7.64 6.32
N VAL A 256 4.33 6.64 5.59
CA VAL A 256 2.88 6.48 5.35
C VAL A 256 2.10 6.29 6.66
N PRO A 257 2.41 5.28 7.50
CA PRO A 257 1.65 5.09 8.73
C PRO A 257 1.86 6.22 9.74
N VAL A 258 3.01 6.91 9.73
CA VAL A 258 3.21 8.12 10.57
C VAL A 258 2.28 9.24 10.11
N ILE A 259 2.19 9.50 8.80
CA ILE A 259 1.28 10.52 8.27
C ILE A 259 -0.17 10.14 8.55
N ASN A 260 -0.57 8.88 8.33
CA ASN A 260 -1.93 8.41 8.59
C ASN A 260 -2.30 8.56 10.08
N PHE A 261 -1.39 8.21 10.98
CA PHE A 261 -1.59 8.41 12.41
C PHE A 261 -1.82 9.90 12.76
N LEU A 262 -0.96 10.78 12.25
CA LEU A 262 -1.07 12.22 12.50
C LEU A 262 -2.34 12.81 11.87
N LEU A 263 -2.70 12.39 10.67
CA LEU A 263 -3.93 12.84 10.01
C LEU A 263 -5.17 12.35 10.76
N GLY A 264 -5.24 11.08 11.13
CA GLY A 264 -6.37 10.54 11.90
C GLY A 264 -6.57 11.29 13.21
N TRP A 265 -5.49 11.43 13.98
CA TRP A 265 -5.55 12.06 15.30
C TRP A 265 -5.73 13.59 15.24
N LEU A 266 -4.86 14.31 14.49
CA LEU A 266 -4.80 15.77 14.53
C LEU A 266 -5.73 16.47 13.54
N ALA A 267 -5.92 15.88 12.33
CA ALA A 267 -6.68 16.50 11.26
C ALA A 267 -8.14 16.03 11.23
N PHE A 268 -8.38 14.74 11.47
CA PHE A 268 -9.72 14.15 11.39
C PHE A 268 -10.39 13.97 12.77
N GLY A 269 -9.67 14.28 13.85
CA GLY A 269 -10.23 14.28 15.21
C GLY A 269 -10.58 12.87 15.73
N GLU A 270 -9.99 11.80 15.15
CA GLU A 270 -10.22 10.45 15.63
C GLU A 270 -9.73 10.30 17.08
N SER A 271 -10.54 9.65 17.92
CA SER A 271 -10.19 9.46 19.34
C SER A 271 -8.94 8.59 19.49
N LEU A 272 -7.94 9.15 20.16
CA LEU A 272 -6.74 8.43 20.58
C LEU A 272 -6.87 8.11 22.07
N ASP A 273 -7.60 7.03 22.35
CA ASP A 273 -7.70 6.55 23.73
C ASP A 273 -6.37 5.92 24.21
N THR A 274 -6.29 5.69 25.53
CA THR A 274 -5.07 5.16 26.18
C THR A 274 -4.62 3.83 25.57
N ALA A 275 -5.55 2.94 25.19
CA ALA A 275 -5.20 1.64 24.64
C ALA A 275 -4.60 1.75 23.23
N ARG A 276 -5.19 2.60 22.36
CA ARG A 276 -4.61 2.91 21.05
C ARG A 276 -3.23 3.50 21.20
N PHE A 277 -3.05 4.48 22.11
CA PHE A 277 -1.75 5.08 22.39
C PHE A 277 -0.71 4.05 22.83
N ILE A 278 -1.05 3.18 23.79
CA ILE A 278 -0.16 2.08 24.23
C ILE A 278 0.16 1.14 23.07
N GLY A 279 -0.84 0.77 22.26
CA GLY A 279 -0.65 -0.03 21.07
C GLY A 279 0.38 0.55 20.10
N PHE A 280 0.29 1.85 19.83
CA PHE A 280 1.26 2.55 18.97
C PHE A 280 2.65 2.61 19.59
N VAL A 281 2.78 2.91 20.89
CA VAL A 281 4.08 2.93 21.61
C VAL A 281 4.77 1.57 21.52
N LEU A 282 4.03 0.47 21.70
CA LEU A 282 4.56 -0.88 21.57
C LEU A 282 5.07 -1.15 20.14
N VAL A 283 4.28 -0.81 19.13
CA VAL A 283 4.70 -0.99 17.73
C VAL A 283 5.91 -0.14 17.41
N TRP A 284 5.96 1.11 17.84
CA TRP A 284 7.13 1.98 17.65
C TRP A 284 8.40 1.43 18.33
N ALA A 285 8.27 0.86 19.54
CA ALA A 285 9.38 0.16 20.20
C ALA A 285 9.87 -1.04 19.36
N GLY A 286 8.95 -1.82 18.81
CA GLY A 286 9.28 -2.91 17.88
C GLY A 286 10.00 -2.43 16.62
N LEU A 287 9.54 -1.32 16.04
CA LEU A 287 10.18 -0.69 14.88
C LEU A 287 11.60 -0.19 15.20
N ALA A 288 11.79 0.43 16.35
CA ALA A 288 13.11 0.85 16.81
C ALA A 288 14.07 -0.34 16.92
N CYS A 289 13.62 -1.46 17.49
CA CYS A 289 14.40 -2.71 17.53
C CYS A 289 14.77 -3.20 16.13
N SER A 290 13.82 -3.20 15.18
CA SER A 290 14.07 -3.61 13.80
C SER A 290 15.03 -2.67 13.07
N PHE A 291 14.92 -1.37 13.30
CA PHE A 291 15.83 -0.37 12.75
C PHE A 291 17.26 -0.55 13.26
N VAL A 292 17.44 -0.73 14.58
CA VAL A 292 18.75 -1.02 15.19
C VAL A 292 19.38 -2.29 14.61
N ASP A 293 18.60 -3.36 14.37
CA ASP A 293 19.09 -4.58 13.72
C ASP A 293 19.60 -4.31 12.29
N THR A 294 18.91 -3.42 11.57
CA THR A 294 19.28 -3.05 10.19
C THR A 294 20.55 -2.21 10.13
N VAL A 295 20.72 -1.26 11.04
CA VAL A 295 21.90 -0.35 11.09
C VAL A 295 23.16 -1.09 11.58
N ARG A 296 23.01 -2.15 12.40
CA ARG A 296 24.13 -2.96 12.89
C ARG A 296 24.65 -3.97 11.84
N ARG A 297 24.10 -3.96 10.63
CA ARG A 297 24.61 -4.74 9.48
C ARG A 297 25.75 -4.05 8.77
#